data_bda9cb92bc61bc2596e0b51b274d83ad
#
_entry.id   bda9cb92bc61bc2596e0b51b274d83ad
#
_cell.length_a   1.000
_cell.length_b   1.000
_cell.length_c   1.000
_cell.angle_alpha   90.00
_cell.angle_beta   90.00
_cell.angle_gamma   90.00
#
_symmetry.space_group_name_H-M   'P 1'
#
loop_
_entity.id
_entity.type
_entity.pdbx_description
1 polymer ?
#
loop_
_entity_poly.entity_id
_entity_poly.type
_entity_poly.pdbx_seq_one_letter_code
_entity_poly.pdbx_strand_id
1 'polypeptide(L)'
;MPAVSADPFEPVVGRKRGASRREDNGAGTPSVRPLPGVIPEYVKRAGAVLDTLQSFFIDMPRGGSFCERDDFAQGYDAFRQETRGGADLSGEAILKAIARDSRAWTVLRSIVGLSPGEAAWVAIEEAEARGTFLVVKQSEARDLDIAARRGERLVFGESEARLANERKRDELVRAIVPFLADVLRRPCPPVPEDRVHRFDKIDTKEGQASVQRLLERGTVPYSELLYERMLGRPYATHRDSVSDIIGKLIESAVEKLLNEHHIDGRATRCREVVPGFKQAPDFLIPSDPKLTEVIIEAKLTEDDGTARDKAARLQALRGYEDGRRKGRRRQIVTVIDGRGFSHRTRDLQRILEASDGQVYTLDQLTELVAEGGPLRKFVRTPPAPSEPPESREGGPRTARRRAPARPKR
;
A
#
# COMPACT_ATOMS: atom_id res chain seq x y z
N MET A 1 8.45 -60.64 17.48
CA MET A 1 7.86 -59.55 18.24
C MET A 1 8.25 -58.27 17.54
N PRO A 2 7.33 -57.55 16.94
CA PRO A 2 7.65 -56.26 16.24
C PRO A 2 7.57 -55.10 17.25
N ALA A 3 8.54 -54.19 17.15
CA ALA A 3 8.61 -52.96 17.91
C ALA A 3 7.52 -51.98 17.45
N VAL A 4 6.81 -51.44 18.40
CA VAL A 4 5.76 -50.41 18.22
C VAL A 4 6.46 -49.10 17.91
N SER A 5 6.17 -48.56 16.72
CA SER A 5 6.57 -47.22 16.32
C SER A 5 5.73 -46.18 17.06
N ALA A 6 6.37 -45.32 17.85
CA ALA A 6 5.73 -44.19 18.52
C ALA A 6 5.32 -43.10 17.47
N ASP A 7 4.09 -42.67 17.61
CA ASP A 7 3.49 -41.59 16.83
C ASP A 7 4.09 -40.22 17.26
N PRO A 8 4.64 -39.40 16.37
CA PRO A 8 5.26 -38.12 16.73
C PRO A 8 4.27 -36.97 17.02
N PHE A 9 2.96 -37.23 17.08
CA PHE A 9 1.94 -36.20 17.28
C PHE A 9 1.07 -36.38 18.53
N GLU A 10 1.65 -36.84 19.67
CA GLU A 10 0.95 -36.68 20.94
C GLU A 10 1.07 -35.21 21.43
N PRO A 11 -0.07 -34.56 21.78
CA PRO A 11 -0.02 -33.20 22.31
C PRO A 11 0.56 -33.23 23.73
N VAL A 12 1.64 -32.51 23.94
CA VAL A 12 2.22 -32.28 25.28
C VAL A 12 1.21 -31.50 26.11
N VAL A 13 0.55 -32.17 27.01
CA VAL A 13 -0.33 -31.58 28.02
C VAL A 13 0.51 -30.73 28.98
N GLY A 14 0.53 -29.43 28.74
CA GLY A 14 1.23 -28.44 29.54
C GLY A 14 0.62 -28.35 30.94
N ARG A 15 1.45 -28.56 31.98
CA ARG A 15 1.15 -28.34 33.41
C ARG A 15 0.52 -26.94 33.57
N LYS A 16 -0.69 -26.91 34.14
CA LYS A 16 -1.34 -25.69 34.65
C LYS A 16 -0.43 -24.99 35.63
N ARG A 17 0.21 -23.92 35.27
CA ARG A 17 0.76 -22.96 36.23
C ARG A 17 -0.40 -22.11 36.74
N GLY A 18 -0.47 -21.99 38.09
CA GLY A 18 -1.54 -21.37 38.82
C GLY A 18 -1.87 -19.95 38.26
N ALA A 19 -3.17 -19.71 38.13
CA ALA A 19 -3.73 -18.40 37.86
C ALA A 19 -3.42 -17.48 39.05
N SER A 20 -2.40 -16.64 38.94
CA SER A 20 -2.33 -15.43 39.74
C SER A 20 -3.38 -14.48 39.16
N ARG A 21 -4.38 -14.14 39.99
CA ARG A 21 -5.29 -13.03 39.75
C ARG A 21 -4.45 -11.81 39.39
N ARG A 22 -4.40 -11.43 38.11
CA ARG A 22 -4.06 -10.05 37.74
C ARG A 22 -5.30 -9.23 38.07
N GLU A 23 -5.16 -8.39 39.08
CA GLU A 23 -6.06 -7.28 39.32
C GLU A 23 -6.17 -6.46 38.04
N ASP A 24 -7.41 -6.18 37.68
CA ASP A 24 -7.82 -5.31 36.58
C ASP A 24 -7.26 -3.90 36.85
N ASN A 25 -6.03 -3.67 36.46
CA ASN A 25 -5.51 -2.31 36.34
C ASN A 25 -6.12 -1.73 35.07
N GLY A 26 -7.14 -0.88 35.29
CA GLY A 26 -7.77 -0.09 34.27
C GLY A 26 -6.72 0.46 33.29
N ALA A 27 -6.99 0.34 32.00
CA ALA A 27 -6.18 0.88 30.93
C ALA A 27 -5.99 2.39 31.17
N GLY A 28 -4.98 2.73 31.95
CA GLY A 28 -4.57 4.11 32.17
C GLY A 28 -4.02 4.64 30.87
N THR A 29 -4.59 5.73 30.39
CA THR A 29 -4.08 6.57 29.31
C THR A 29 -2.54 6.65 29.41
N PRO A 30 -1.77 6.33 28.38
CA PRO A 30 -0.31 6.36 28.45
C PRO A 30 0.15 7.76 28.92
N SER A 31 0.73 7.82 30.11
CA SER A 31 1.18 9.10 30.67
C SER A 31 2.36 9.60 29.84
N VAL A 32 2.15 10.73 29.16
CA VAL A 32 3.20 11.41 28.40
C VAL A 32 4.21 12.00 29.38
N ARG A 33 5.42 11.41 29.49
CA ARG A 33 6.51 12.01 30.24
C ARG A 33 7.08 13.18 29.43
N PRO A 34 7.00 14.42 29.92
CA PRO A 34 7.53 15.57 29.18
C PRO A 34 9.04 15.46 29.03
N LEU A 35 9.53 15.84 27.85
CA LEU A 35 10.97 16.09 27.67
C LEU A 35 11.36 17.38 28.40
N PRO A 36 12.61 17.50 28.90
CA PRO A 36 13.10 18.75 29.46
C PRO A 36 12.94 19.89 28.44
N GLY A 37 12.26 20.98 28.86
CA GLY A 37 12.04 22.18 28.03
C GLY A 37 10.79 22.13 27.13
N VAL A 38 9.96 21.08 27.18
CA VAL A 38 8.71 21.04 26.43
C VAL A 38 7.65 21.94 27.09
N ILE A 39 6.97 22.73 26.27
CA ILE A 39 5.90 23.63 26.72
C ILE A 39 4.74 22.80 27.30
N PRO A 40 4.21 23.10 28.49
CA PRO A 40 3.13 22.31 29.13
C PRO A 40 1.90 22.09 28.24
N GLU A 41 1.56 23.07 27.40
CA GLU A 41 0.46 22.97 26.44
C GLU A 41 0.67 21.86 25.40
N TYR A 42 1.92 21.63 24.99
CA TYR A 42 2.23 20.53 24.06
C TYR A 42 2.07 19.16 24.73
N VAL A 43 2.35 19.05 26.02
CA VAL A 43 2.11 17.82 26.78
C VAL A 43 0.60 17.52 26.84
N LYS A 44 -0.23 18.53 27.10
CA LYS A 44 -1.69 18.39 27.08
C LYS A 44 -2.20 18.02 25.69
N ARG A 45 -1.69 18.70 24.66
CA ARG A 45 -2.07 18.38 23.26
C ARG A 45 -1.63 16.98 22.84
N ALA A 46 -0.45 16.52 23.28
CA ALA A 46 0.00 15.15 23.05
C ALA A 46 -0.97 14.11 23.62
N GLY A 47 -1.51 14.33 24.83
CA GLY A 47 -2.56 13.49 25.41
C GLY A 47 -3.79 13.42 24.50
N ALA A 48 -4.35 14.57 24.12
CA ALA A 48 -5.52 14.63 23.26
C ALA A 48 -5.30 13.97 21.87
N VAL A 49 -4.09 14.06 21.32
CA VAL A 49 -3.73 13.37 20.07
C VAL A 49 -3.64 11.86 20.30
N LEU A 50 -3.00 11.40 21.39
CA LEU A 50 -2.87 9.97 21.69
C LEU A 50 -4.22 9.29 21.92
N ASP A 51 -5.17 10.00 22.52
CA ASP A 51 -6.53 9.48 22.82
C ASP A 51 -7.36 9.25 21.54
N THR A 52 -7.01 9.90 20.43
CA THR A 52 -7.75 9.82 19.15
C THR A 52 -6.98 9.11 18.03
N LEU A 53 -5.77 8.60 18.30
CA LEU A 53 -5.03 7.80 17.30
C LEU A 53 -5.77 6.50 17.00
N GLN A 54 -6.00 6.25 15.72
CA GLN A 54 -6.56 5.00 15.23
C GLN A 54 -5.46 3.96 14.99
N SER A 55 -5.80 2.68 15.13
CA SER A 55 -4.92 1.57 14.77
C SER A 55 -5.49 0.86 13.56
N PHE A 56 -4.69 0.77 12.51
CA PHE A 56 -5.01 0.05 11.28
C PHE A 56 -4.35 -1.34 11.23
N PHE A 57 -3.84 -1.81 12.38
CA PHE A 57 -3.11 -3.06 12.44
C PHE A 57 -4.01 -4.29 12.36
N ILE A 58 -5.20 -4.23 12.97
CA ILE A 58 -6.16 -5.35 12.98
C ILE A 58 -7.15 -5.20 11.83
N ASP A 59 -7.76 -4.02 11.68
CA ASP A 59 -8.74 -3.73 10.65
C ASP A 59 -8.08 -2.93 9.53
N MET A 60 -7.65 -3.63 8.48
CA MET A 60 -7.03 -2.99 7.34
C MET A 60 -8.01 -2.80 6.19
N PRO A 61 -8.01 -1.65 5.51
CA PRO A 61 -8.85 -1.44 4.35
C PRO A 61 -8.45 -2.41 3.22
N ARG A 62 -9.44 -3.02 2.58
CA ARG A 62 -9.22 -3.84 1.39
C ARG A 62 -8.75 -2.93 0.26
N GLY A 63 -7.52 -3.09 -0.16
CA GLY A 63 -7.02 -2.41 -1.36
C GLY A 63 -7.63 -3.02 -2.62
N GLY A 64 -7.77 -2.24 -3.71
CA GLY A 64 -8.28 -2.73 -5.00
C GLY A 64 -7.44 -3.82 -5.67
N SER A 65 -6.33 -4.22 -5.05
CA SER A 65 -5.48 -5.35 -5.43
C SER A 65 -5.50 -6.48 -4.41
N PHE A 66 -6.45 -6.48 -3.46
CA PHE A 66 -6.64 -7.58 -2.54
C PHE A 66 -7.13 -8.80 -3.31
N CYS A 67 -6.54 -9.97 -3.08
CA CYS A 67 -6.96 -11.23 -3.67
C CYS A 67 -7.76 -11.99 -2.62
N GLU A 68 -9.05 -12.20 -2.88
CA GLU A 68 -9.91 -12.99 -1.99
C GLU A 68 -9.49 -14.47 -2.02
N ARG A 69 -9.86 -15.22 -0.98
CA ARG A 69 -9.52 -16.64 -0.86
C ARG A 69 -10.02 -17.46 -2.05
N ASP A 70 -11.27 -17.27 -2.44
CA ASP A 70 -11.90 -18.02 -3.53
C ASP A 70 -11.28 -17.66 -4.89
N ASP A 71 -10.88 -16.42 -5.06
CA ASP A 71 -10.12 -15.94 -6.22
C ASP A 71 -8.74 -16.59 -6.29
N PHE A 72 -8.03 -16.66 -5.17
CA PHE A 72 -6.74 -17.35 -5.11
C PHE A 72 -6.87 -18.85 -5.41
N ALA A 73 -7.94 -19.50 -4.90
CA ALA A 73 -8.23 -20.89 -5.14
C ALA A 73 -8.44 -21.20 -6.64
N GLN A 74 -9.09 -20.32 -7.40
CA GLN A 74 -9.22 -20.45 -8.85
C GLN A 74 -7.86 -20.42 -9.55
N GLY A 75 -6.99 -19.50 -9.18
CA GLY A 75 -5.62 -19.44 -9.70
C GLY A 75 -4.81 -20.69 -9.34
N TYR A 76 -5.01 -21.22 -8.12
CA TYR A 76 -4.39 -22.48 -7.70
C TYR A 76 -4.86 -23.68 -8.52
N ASP A 77 -6.17 -23.79 -8.77
CA ASP A 77 -6.73 -24.88 -9.59
C ASP A 77 -6.22 -24.80 -11.03
N ALA A 78 -6.12 -23.61 -11.61
CA ALA A 78 -5.51 -23.41 -12.92
C ALA A 78 -4.04 -23.87 -12.91
N PHE A 79 -3.26 -23.47 -11.90
CA PHE A 79 -1.87 -23.89 -11.76
C PHE A 79 -1.76 -25.42 -11.63
N ARG A 80 -2.53 -26.04 -10.74
CA ARG A 80 -2.53 -27.47 -10.51
C ARG A 80 -2.89 -28.27 -11.76
N GLN A 81 -3.90 -27.83 -12.49
CA GLN A 81 -4.39 -28.53 -13.69
C GLN A 81 -3.36 -28.47 -14.82
N GLU A 82 -2.86 -27.29 -15.15
CA GLU A 82 -1.93 -27.11 -16.27
C GLU A 82 -0.55 -27.69 -15.98
N THR A 83 -0.13 -27.72 -14.71
CA THR A 83 1.12 -28.38 -14.30
C THR A 83 0.94 -29.87 -13.99
N ARG A 84 -0.24 -30.46 -14.24
CA ARG A 84 -0.54 -31.87 -13.96
C ARG A 84 -0.19 -32.28 -12.52
N GLY A 85 -0.65 -31.49 -11.55
CA GLY A 85 -0.31 -31.73 -10.14
C GLY A 85 1.18 -31.54 -9.82
N GLY A 86 1.91 -30.72 -10.57
CA GLY A 86 3.34 -30.48 -10.38
C GLY A 86 4.26 -31.46 -11.12
N ALA A 87 3.69 -32.43 -11.84
CA ALA A 87 4.48 -33.33 -12.68
C ALA A 87 5.15 -32.63 -13.88
N ASP A 88 4.55 -31.50 -14.31
CA ASP A 88 5.09 -30.65 -15.38
C ASP A 88 5.24 -29.21 -14.88
N LEU A 89 6.39 -28.86 -14.35
CA LEU A 89 6.75 -27.49 -13.94
C LEU A 89 7.58 -26.79 -15.03
N SER A 90 7.33 -27.10 -16.32
CA SER A 90 7.94 -26.34 -17.41
C SER A 90 7.42 -24.90 -17.46
N GLY A 91 8.23 -24.01 -18.01
CA GLY A 91 7.80 -22.62 -18.24
C GLY A 91 6.53 -22.55 -19.10
N GLU A 92 6.36 -23.46 -20.07
CA GLU A 92 5.18 -23.53 -20.94
C GLU A 92 3.92 -23.92 -20.16
N ALA A 93 3.97 -24.95 -19.30
CA ALA A 93 2.84 -25.37 -18.48
C ALA A 93 2.42 -24.25 -17.51
N ILE A 94 3.38 -23.58 -16.89
CA ILE A 94 3.11 -22.45 -15.98
C ILE A 94 2.53 -21.25 -16.75
N LEU A 95 3.03 -20.94 -17.94
CA LEU A 95 2.46 -19.89 -18.79
C LEU A 95 1.02 -20.21 -19.20
N LYS A 96 0.69 -21.47 -19.52
CA LYS A 96 -0.69 -21.91 -19.77
C LYS A 96 -1.58 -21.71 -18.56
N ALA A 97 -1.09 -22.03 -17.36
CA ALA A 97 -1.83 -21.79 -16.12
C ALA A 97 -2.14 -20.30 -15.93
N ILE A 98 -1.16 -19.43 -16.13
CA ILE A 98 -1.33 -17.98 -16.00
C ILE A 98 -2.26 -17.42 -17.10
N ALA A 99 -2.20 -17.96 -18.32
CA ALA A 99 -3.12 -17.59 -19.40
C ALA A 99 -4.57 -17.98 -19.11
N ARG A 100 -4.75 -19.11 -18.43
CA ARG A 100 -6.06 -19.61 -18.01
C ARG A 100 -6.65 -18.78 -16.87
N ASP A 101 -5.85 -18.52 -15.85
CA ASP A 101 -6.17 -17.61 -14.74
C ASP A 101 -4.89 -16.89 -14.30
N SER A 102 -4.87 -15.57 -14.43
CA SER A 102 -3.69 -14.77 -14.13
C SER A 102 -3.25 -14.87 -12.68
N ARG A 103 -4.16 -15.24 -11.76
CA ARG A 103 -3.84 -15.45 -10.33
C ARG A 103 -2.91 -16.63 -10.10
N ALA A 104 -2.74 -17.54 -11.10
CA ALA A 104 -1.69 -18.57 -11.09
C ALA A 104 -0.27 -17.97 -10.97
N TRP A 105 -0.05 -16.73 -11.42
CA TRP A 105 1.17 -15.98 -11.13
C TRP A 105 1.38 -15.77 -9.64
N THR A 106 0.32 -15.39 -8.92
CA THR A 106 0.36 -15.20 -7.46
C THR A 106 0.65 -16.53 -6.75
N VAL A 107 0.07 -17.62 -7.24
CA VAL A 107 0.34 -18.98 -6.73
C VAL A 107 1.82 -19.35 -6.94
N LEU A 108 2.35 -19.19 -8.14
CA LEU A 108 3.78 -19.44 -8.43
C LEU A 108 4.69 -18.66 -7.47
N ARG A 109 4.43 -17.37 -7.30
CA ARG A 109 5.20 -16.54 -6.38
C ARG A 109 5.07 -16.98 -4.92
N SER A 110 3.90 -17.44 -4.50
CA SER A 110 3.68 -17.98 -3.17
C SER A 110 4.48 -19.25 -2.93
N ILE A 111 4.56 -20.13 -3.93
CA ILE A 111 5.39 -21.35 -3.89
C ILE A 111 6.87 -20.98 -3.76
N VAL A 112 7.41 -20.17 -4.65
CA VAL A 112 8.82 -19.76 -4.58
C VAL A 112 9.10 -18.84 -3.39
N GLY A 113 8.08 -18.19 -2.85
CA GLY A 113 8.19 -17.30 -1.69
C GLY A 113 8.89 -15.98 -2.02
N LEU A 114 8.72 -15.45 -3.23
CA LEU A 114 9.34 -14.21 -3.70
C LEU A 114 8.32 -13.08 -3.81
N SER A 115 8.72 -11.86 -3.47
CA SER A 115 7.99 -10.65 -3.83
C SER A 115 8.07 -10.41 -5.35
N PRO A 116 7.22 -9.54 -5.95
CA PRO A 116 7.30 -9.26 -7.38
C PRO A 116 8.69 -8.78 -7.84
N GLY A 117 9.31 -7.88 -7.07
CA GLY A 117 10.65 -7.37 -7.36
C GLY A 117 11.74 -8.44 -7.23
N GLU A 118 11.66 -9.30 -6.22
CA GLU A 118 12.59 -10.42 -6.03
C GLU A 118 12.44 -11.47 -7.14
N ALA A 119 11.22 -11.76 -7.61
CA ALA A 119 10.99 -12.65 -8.73
C ALA A 119 11.63 -12.12 -10.02
N ALA A 120 11.51 -10.82 -10.28
CA ALA A 120 12.17 -10.17 -11.39
C ALA A 120 13.71 -10.23 -11.26
N TRP A 121 14.24 -9.96 -10.07
CA TRP A 121 15.67 -9.99 -9.80
C TRP A 121 16.27 -11.39 -10.00
N VAL A 122 15.63 -12.43 -9.45
CA VAL A 122 16.05 -13.83 -9.67
C VAL A 122 16.04 -14.19 -11.15
N ALA A 123 15.04 -13.73 -11.91
CA ALA A 123 14.99 -13.98 -13.35
C ALA A 123 16.13 -13.27 -14.10
N ILE A 124 16.53 -12.07 -13.70
CA ILE A 124 17.67 -11.33 -14.25
C ILE A 124 18.96 -12.12 -14.01
N GLU A 125 19.22 -12.52 -12.76
CA GLU A 125 20.43 -13.30 -12.42
C GLU A 125 20.51 -14.63 -13.17
N GLU A 126 19.41 -15.37 -13.27
CA GLU A 126 19.36 -16.61 -14.02
C GLU A 126 19.56 -16.37 -15.53
N ALA A 127 19.08 -15.25 -16.08
CA ALA A 127 19.32 -14.88 -17.46
C ALA A 127 20.80 -14.58 -17.71
N GLU A 128 21.43 -13.80 -16.84
CA GLU A 128 22.86 -13.47 -16.90
C GLU A 128 23.72 -14.74 -16.81
N ALA A 129 23.39 -15.65 -15.89
CA ALA A 129 24.08 -16.92 -15.74
C ALA A 129 24.03 -17.79 -17.01
N ARG A 130 23.04 -17.58 -17.90
CA ARG A 130 22.89 -18.27 -19.20
C ARG A 130 23.45 -17.46 -20.37
N GLY A 131 24.09 -16.32 -20.10
CA GLY A 131 24.60 -15.45 -21.15
C GLY A 131 23.52 -14.71 -21.94
N THR A 132 22.30 -14.58 -21.36
CA THR A 132 21.20 -13.80 -21.93
C THR A 132 20.99 -12.53 -21.13
N PHE A 133 20.36 -11.52 -21.75
CA PHE A 133 20.15 -10.23 -21.13
C PHE A 133 18.66 -9.98 -20.92
N LEU A 134 18.26 -9.76 -19.65
CA LEU A 134 16.90 -9.46 -19.25
C LEU A 134 16.86 -8.13 -18.48
N VAL A 135 16.01 -7.20 -18.91
CA VAL A 135 15.77 -5.94 -18.22
C VAL A 135 14.35 -5.89 -17.71
N VAL A 136 14.19 -5.82 -16.39
CA VAL A 136 12.89 -5.70 -15.73
C VAL A 136 12.93 -4.58 -14.69
N LYS A 137 12.00 -3.65 -14.77
CA LYS A 137 11.83 -2.63 -13.75
C LYS A 137 10.97 -3.16 -12.60
N GLN A 138 11.33 -2.82 -11.37
CA GLN A 138 10.54 -3.22 -10.20
C GLN A 138 9.09 -2.72 -10.26
N SER A 139 8.85 -1.53 -10.83
CA SER A 139 7.50 -1.01 -11.03
C SER A 139 6.67 -1.90 -11.97
N GLU A 140 7.27 -2.38 -13.06
CA GLU A 140 6.61 -3.27 -14.03
C GLU A 140 6.26 -4.63 -13.40
N ALA A 141 7.16 -5.20 -12.59
CA ALA A 141 6.88 -6.43 -11.84
C ALA A 141 5.76 -6.25 -10.80
N ARG A 142 5.67 -5.08 -10.16
CA ARG A 142 4.59 -4.73 -9.24
C ARG A 142 3.25 -4.57 -9.97
N ASP A 143 3.24 -3.90 -11.12
CA ASP A 143 2.05 -3.70 -11.95
C ASP A 143 1.49 -5.04 -12.46
N LEU A 144 2.37 -5.95 -12.88
CA LEU A 144 2.02 -7.32 -13.24
C LEU A 144 1.33 -8.04 -12.07
N ASP A 145 1.90 -7.94 -10.88
CA ASP A 145 1.36 -8.62 -9.69
C ASP A 145 -0.01 -8.07 -9.28
N ILE A 146 -0.22 -6.76 -9.39
CA ILE A 146 -1.51 -6.12 -9.14
C ILE A 146 -2.55 -6.61 -10.14
N ALA A 147 -2.22 -6.64 -11.42
CA ALA A 147 -3.09 -7.12 -12.48
C ALA A 147 -3.47 -8.60 -12.27
N ALA A 148 -2.47 -9.44 -11.95
CA ALA A 148 -2.69 -10.85 -11.68
C ALA A 148 -3.64 -11.07 -10.47
N ARG A 149 -3.45 -10.35 -9.37
CA ARG A 149 -4.33 -10.45 -8.18
C ARG A 149 -5.76 -10.01 -8.46
N ARG A 150 -5.96 -9.09 -9.39
CA ARG A 150 -7.29 -8.65 -9.85
C ARG A 150 -7.93 -9.61 -10.84
N GLY A 151 -7.24 -10.66 -11.26
CA GLY A 151 -7.71 -11.56 -12.31
C GLY A 151 -7.76 -10.92 -13.70
N GLU A 152 -7.00 -9.83 -13.93
CA GLU A 152 -6.92 -9.21 -15.25
C GLU A 152 -6.32 -10.21 -16.24
N ARG A 153 -7.01 -10.42 -17.36
CA ARG A 153 -6.63 -11.45 -18.34
C ARG A 153 -5.27 -11.15 -18.96
N LEU A 154 -4.34 -12.07 -18.80
CA LEU A 154 -3.05 -12.07 -19.48
C LEU A 154 -3.17 -13.01 -20.71
N VAL A 155 -3.28 -12.42 -21.89
CA VAL A 155 -3.45 -13.17 -23.15
C VAL A 155 -2.11 -13.17 -23.89
N PHE A 156 -1.50 -14.34 -23.99
CA PHE A 156 -0.27 -14.54 -24.77
C PHE A 156 -0.60 -14.69 -26.24
N GLY A 157 -0.66 -13.62 -26.98
CA GLY A 157 -0.94 -13.63 -28.40
C GLY A 157 -0.81 -12.26 -29.04
N GLU A 158 -0.52 -12.23 -30.35
CA GLU A 158 -0.52 -11.01 -31.13
C GLU A 158 -1.97 -10.57 -31.32
N SER A 159 -2.32 -9.44 -30.73
CA SER A 159 -3.56 -8.73 -30.98
C SER A 159 -3.25 -7.25 -31.07
N GLU A 160 -3.53 -6.65 -32.24
CA GLU A 160 -3.28 -5.24 -32.50
C GLU A 160 -4.11 -4.29 -31.65
N ALA A 161 -5.22 -4.77 -31.06
CA ALA A 161 -6.17 -3.97 -30.30
C ALA A 161 -5.78 -3.80 -28.81
N ARG A 162 -4.63 -4.28 -28.37
CA ARG A 162 -4.26 -4.27 -26.94
C ARG A 162 -3.55 -3.00 -26.53
N LEU A 163 -3.85 -2.54 -25.29
CA LEU A 163 -3.16 -1.42 -24.67
C LEU A 163 -1.67 -1.72 -24.48
N ALA A 164 -0.81 -0.73 -24.62
CA ALA A 164 0.64 -0.89 -24.49
C ALA A 164 1.07 -1.50 -23.14
N ASN A 165 0.35 -1.20 -22.06
CA ASN A 165 0.63 -1.75 -20.73
C ASN A 165 0.30 -3.25 -20.63
N GLU A 166 -0.74 -3.74 -21.31
CA GLU A 166 -1.11 -5.15 -21.34
C GLU A 166 -0.06 -5.97 -22.08
N ARG A 167 0.44 -5.47 -23.22
CA ARG A 167 1.54 -6.11 -23.94
C ARG A 167 2.80 -6.23 -23.11
N LYS A 168 3.16 -5.17 -22.39
CA LYS A 168 4.32 -5.20 -21.49
C LYS A 168 4.18 -6.23 -20.37
N ARG A 169 2.99 -6.40 -19.80
CA ARG A 169 2.76 -7.41 -18.77
C ARG A 169 2.94 -8.84 -19.32
N ASP A 170 2.42 -9.09 -20.52
CA ASP A 170 2.57 -10.39 -21.18
C ASP A 170 4.02 -10.69 -21.52
N GLU A 171 4.75 -9.74 -22.09
CA GLU A 171 6.17 -9.84 -22.36
C GLU A 171 6.97 -10.14 -21.09
N LEU A 172 6.62 -9.46 -20.00
CA LEU A 172 7.27 -9.61 -18.71
C LEU A 172 7.04 -11.01 -18.12
N VAL A 173 5.80 -11.53 -18.16
CA VAL A 173 5.49 -12.89 -17.70
C VAL A 173 6.25 -13.92 -18.51
N ARG A 174 6.27 -13.80 -19.83
CA ARG A 174 7.02 -14.69 -20.72
C ARG A 174 8.52 -14.66 -20.46
N ALA A 175 9.05 -13.49 -20.11
CA ALA A 175 10.47 -13.32 -19.80
C ALA A 175 10.85 -13.92 -18.44
N ILE A 176 10.00 -13.77 -17.41
CA ILE A 176 10.32 -14.16 -16.02
C ILE A 176 10.01 -15.64 -15.77
N VAL A 177 8.85 -16.13 -16.23
CA VAL A 177 8.34 -17.48 -15.86
C VAL A 177 9.31 -18.62 -16.20
N PRO A 178 9.99 -18.67 -17.37
CA PRO A 178 10.92 -19.75 -17.67
C PRO A 178 12.05 -19.88 -16.63
N PHE A 179 12.56 -18.76 -16.14
CA PHE A 179 13.62 -18.73 -15.13
C PHE A 179 13.12 -19.18 -13.75
N LEU A 180 11.94 -18.70 -13.34
CA LEU A 180 11.33 -19.15 -12.09
C LEU A 180 10.96 -20.65 -12.14
N ALA A 181 10.50 -21.14 -13.29
CA ALA A 181 10.23 -22.55 -13.51
C ALA A 181 11.48 -23.39 -13.32
N ASP A 182 12.61 -22.96 -13.86
CA ASP A 182 13.88 -23.64 -13.71
C ASP A 182 14.39 -23.64 -12.27
N VAL A 183 14.28 -22.50 -11.58
CA VAL A 183 14.63 -22.40 -10.16
C VAL A 183 13.75 -23.34 -9.32
N LEU A 184 12.45 -23.39 -9.61
CA LEU A 184 11.50 -24.22 -8.87
C LEU A 184 11.74 -25.75 -9.08
N ARG A 185 12.23 -26.14 -10.26
CA ARG A 185 12.54 -27.56 -10.57
C ARG A 185 13.83 -28.06 -9.91
N ARG A 186 14.75 -27.17 -9.58
CA ARG A 186 16.03 -27.52 -8.96
C ARG A 186 15.88 -27.77 -7.48
N PRO A 187 16.54 -28.79 -6.91
CA PRO A 187 16.67 -28.90 -5.47
C PRO A 187 17.37 -27.68 -4.88
N CYS A 188 17.03 -27.37 -3.62
CA CYS A 188 17.77 -26.37 -2.87
C CYS A 188 19.26 -26.76 -2.78
N PRO A 189 20.18 -25.84 -3.05
CA PRO A 189 21.61 -26.15 -2.90
C PRO A 189 21.94 -26.41 -1.43
N PRO A 190 23.05 -27.15 -1.14
CA PRO A 190 23.52 -27.34 0.22
C PRO A 190 23.71 -25.99 0.92
N VAL A 191 23.16 -25.86 2.12
CA VAL A 191 23.22 -24.64 2.91
C VAL A 191 24.23 -24.82 4.05
N PRO A 192 25.18 -23.89 4.24
CA PRO A 192 26.05 -23.91 5.42
C PRO A 192 25.24 -23.84 6.73
N GLU A 193 25.76 -24.46 7.81
CA GLU A 193 25.05 -24.58 9.09
C GLU A 193 24.67 -23.23 9.71
N ASP A 194 25.42 -22.16 9.42
CA ASP A 194 25.23 -20.79 9.91
C ASP A 194 24.33 -19.95 9.01
N ARG A 195 23.73 -20.52 7.96
CA ARG A 195 22.91 -19.79 6.99
C ARG A 195 21.59 -20.49 6.72
N VAL A 196 20.62 -19.73 6.27
CA VAL A 196 19.31 -20.20 5.81
C VAL A 196 19.13 -19.83 4.35
N HIS A 197 18.84 -20.81 3.52
CA HIS A 197 18.49 -20.57 2.13
C HIS A 197 16.97 -20.44 1.98
N ARG A 198 16.50 -19.49 1.16
CA ARG A 198 15.07 -19.24 0.98
C ARG A 198 14.28 -20.43 0.44
N PHE A 199 14.94 -21.28 -0.34
CA PHE A 199 14.33 -22.50 -0.88
C PHE A 199 14.48 -23.73 0.02
N ASP A 200 15.13 -23.63 1.19
CA ASP A 200 15.16 -24.68 2.19
C ASP A 200 13.86 -24.71 2.99
N LYS A 201 12.78 -25.04 2.35
CA LYS A 201 11.43 -25.18 2.90
C LYS A 201 10.72 -26.38 2.26
N ILE A 202 9.71 -26.88 2.94
CA ILE A 202 9.04 -28.15 2.62
C ILE A 202 8.54 -28.25 1.16
N ASP A 203 8.21 -27.12 0.55
CA ASP A 203 7.65 -27.07 -0.80
C ASP A 203 8.68 -26.80 -1.92
N THR A 204 9.92 -26.52 -1.59
CA THR A 204 10.96 -26.22 -2.59
C THR A 204 12.29 -26.93 -2.35
N LYS A 205 12.47 -27.56 -1.19
CA LYS A 205 13.75 -28.18 -0.79
C LYS A 205 14.26 -29.22 -1.79
N GLU A 206 13.39 -30.09 -2.26
CA GLU A 206 13.71 -31.14 -3.22
C GLU A 206 13.31 -30.77 -4.67
N GLY A 207 13.16 -29.46 -4.93
CA GLY A 207 12.75 -28.97 -6.23
C GLY A 207 11.35 -29.48 -6.64
N GLN A 208 11.22 -29.94 -7.88
CA GLN A 208 9.95 -30.43 -8.43
C GLN A 208 9.29 -31.50 -7.57
N ALA A 209 10.07 -32.42 -6.99
CA ALA A 209 9.52 -33.50 -6.18
C ALA A 209 8.78 -32.99 -4.93
N SER A 210 9.27 -31.92 -4.30
CA SER A 210 8.60 -31.28 -3.18
C SER A 210 7.28 -30.66 -3.58
N VAL A 211 7.26 -29.91 -4.68
CA VAL A 211 6.04 -29.27 -5.21
C VAL A 211 4.99 -30.31 -5.57
N GLN A 212 5.38 -31.33 -6.32
CA GLN A 212 4.48 -32.40 -6.76
C GLN A 212 3.85 -33.11 -5.55
N ARG A 213 4.65 -33.49 -4.56
CA ARG A 213 4.17 -34.16 -3.34
C ARG A 213 3.09 -33.36 -2.61
N LEU A 214 3.22 -32.03 -2.56
CA LEU A 214 2.25 -31.16 -1.88
C LEU A 214 1.00 -30.89 -2.71
N LEU A 215 1.14 -30.79 -4.03
CA LEU A 215 0.00 -30.65 -4.93
C LEU A 215 -0.87 -31.92 -5.00
N GLU A 216 -0.28 -33.10 -4.80
CA GLU A 216 -0.98 -34.39 -4.78
C GLU A 216 -1.61 -34.72 -3.43
N ARG A 217 -1.00 -34.30 -2.30
CA ARG A 217 -1.49 -34.58 -0.96
C ARG A 217 -2.72 -33.74 -0.61
N GLY A 218 -3.90 -34.40 -0.56
CA GLY A 218 -5.18 -33.73 -0.33
C GLY A 218 -5.62 -33.52 1.13
N THR A 219 -4.76 -33.73 2.15
CA THR A 219 -5.17 -33.73 3.58
C THR A 219 -5.13 -32.37 4.27
N VAL A 220 -4.25 -31.47 3.86
CA VAL A 220 -4.37 -30.02 4.10
C VAL A 220 -4.40 -29.39 2.74
N PRO A 221 -5.42 -28.58 2.40
CA PRO A 221 -5.43 -27.96 1.10
C PRO A 221 -4.16 -27.10 0.96
N TYR A 222 -3.28 -27.50 0.09
CA TYR A 222 -2.05 -26.74 -0.15
C TYR A 222 -2.34 -25.31 -0.62
N SER A 223 -3.50 -25.12 -1.26
CA SER A 223 -4.06 -23.81 -1.57
C SER A 223 -4.24 -22.93 -0.34
N GLU A 224 -4.73 -23.49 0.78
CA GLU A 224 -4.89 -22.73 2.03
C GLU A 224 -3.54 -22.32 2.61
N LEU A 225 -2.58 -23.24 2.65
CA LEU A 225 -1.23 -22.93 3.10
C LEU A 225 -0.57 -21.83 2.25
N LEU A 226 -0.77 -21.87 0.93
CA LEU A 226 -0.26 -20.85 0.02
C LEU A 226 -0.98 -19.52 0.20
N TYR A 227 -2.29 -19.56 0.41
CA TYR A 227 -3.10 -18.35 0.67
C TYR A 227 -2.68 -17.70 1.99
N GLU A 228 -2.57 -18.47 3.07
CA GLU A 228 -2.05 -17.99 4.36
C GLU A 228 -0.63 -17.42 4.23
N ARG A 229 0.21 -18.06 3.44
CA ARG A 229 1.55 -17.55 3.13
C ARG A 229 1.50 -16.27 2.30
N MET A 230 0.59 -16.18 1.35
CA MET A 230 0.34 -14.97 0.60
C MET A 230 -0.16 -13.87 1.52
N LEU A 231 -1.09 -14.13 2.42
CA LEU A 231 -1.56 -13.16 3.41
C LEU A 231 -0.49 -12.80 4.44
N GLY A 232 0.23 -13.77 4.99
CA GLY A 232 1.28 -13.54 5.97
C GLY A 232 2.44 -12.68 5.43
N ARG A 233 2.72 -12.77 4.15
CA ARG A 233 3.74 -11.97 3.49
C ARG A 233 3.26 -10.63 2.94
N PRO A 234 2.00 -10.46 2.47
CA PRO A 234 1.44 -9.14 2.26
C PRO A 234 1.33 -8.34 3.54
N TYR A 235 1.27 -8.93 4.72
CA TYR A 235 1.41 -8.13 5.94
C TYR A 235 2.80 -7.47 6.04
N ALA A 236 3.85 -8.07 5.51
CA ALA A 236 5.15 -7.40 5.37
C ALA A 236 5.26 -6.53 4.10
N THR A 237 4.70 -6.96 2.96
CA THR A 237 4.62 -6.17 1.69
C THR A 237 3.37 -5.27 1.66
N HIS A 238 2.34 -5.64 2.39
CA HIS A 238 1.13 -4.87 2.59
C HIS A 238 1.42 -3.64 3.44
N ARG A 239 2.39 -3.71 4.33
CA ARG A 239 2.93 -2.53 5.02
C ARG A 239 3.40 -1.46 4.04
N ASP A 240 4.02 -1.82 2.92
CA ASP A 240 4.47 -0.85 1.91
C ASP A 240 3.33 -0.40 0.99
N SER A 241 2.40 -1.28 0.61
CA SER A 241 1.23 -0.92 -0.20
C SER A 241 0.08 -0.34 0.64
N VAL A 242 -0.05 -0.72 1.90
CA VAL A 242 -0.97 -0.11 2.87
C VAL A 242 -0.44 1.24 3.32
N SER A 243 0.84 1.44 3.44
CA SER A 243 1.45 2.76 3.63
C SER A 243 1.04 3.74 2.53
N ASP A 244 0.95 3.30 1.27
CA ASP A 244 0.41 4.11 0.16
C ASP A 244 -1.12 4.30 0.23
N ILE A 245 -1.88 3.27 0.62
CA ILE A 245 -3.34 3.34 0.73
C ILE A 245 -3.75 4.17 1.94
N ILE A 246 -3.10 3.96 3.07
CA ILE A 246 -3.39 4.66 4.31
C ILE A 246 -2.83 6.09 4.26
N GLY A 247 -1.70 6.33 3.60
CA GLY A 247 -1.22 7.68 3.28
C GLY A 247 -2.26 8.44 2.45
N LYS A 248 -2.80 7.79 1.42
CA LYS A 248 -3.92 8.33 0.62
C LYS A 248 -5.21 8.51 1.42
N LEU A 249 -5.45 7.72 2.45
CA LEU A 249 -6.63 7.87 3.29
C LEU A 249 -6.60 9.20 4.05
N ILE A 250 -5.48 9.54 4.70
CA ILE A 250 -5.31 10.84 5.34
C ILE A 250 -5.34 11.97 4.31
N GLU A 251 -4.60 11.83 3.21
CA GLU A 251 -4.58 12.82 2.14
C GLU A 251 -5.98 13.06 1.58
N SER A 252 -6.74 11.98 1.29
CA SER A 252 -8.12 12.08 0.79
C SER A 252 -9.07 12.70 1.82
N ALA A 253 -8.89 12.42 3.11
CA ALA A 253 -9.71 13.02 4.16
C ALA A 253 -9.44 14.53 4.29
N VAL A 254 -8.17 14.95 4.20
CA VAL A 254 -7.81 16.38 4.17
C VAL A 254 -8.35 17.06 2.91
N GLU A 255 -8.19 16.43 1.74
CA GLU A 255 -8.69 16.96 0.46
C GLU A 255 -10.22 17.11 0.48
N LYS A 256 -10.93 16.14 1.02
CA LYS A 256 -12.38 16.20 1.23
C LYS A 256 -12.76 17.38 2.12
N LEU A 257 -12.09 17.57 3.26
CA LEU A 257 -12.32 18.69 4.15
C LEU A 257 -12.11 20.05 3.44
N LEU A 258 -11.02 20.20 2.68
CA LEU A 258 -10.74 21.42 1.93
C LEU A 258 -11.84 21.74 0.92
N ASN A 259 -12.33 20.71 0.20
CA ASN A 259 -13.39 20.83 -0.79
C ASN A 259 -14.74 21.19 -0.16
N GLU A 260 -15.13 20.51 0.93
CA GLU A 260 -16.38 20.77 1.65
C GLU A 260 -16.48 22.18 2.19
N HIS A 261 -15.36 22.76 2.59
CA HIS A 261 -15.27 24.12 3.11
C HIS A 261 -14.83 25.18 2.10
N HIS A 262 -14.78 24.81 0.80
CA HIS A 262 -14.37 25.68 -0.31
C HIS A 262 -13.03 26.41 -0.07
N ILE A 263 -12.10 25.72 0.58
CA ILE A 263 -10.77 26.25 0.87
C ILE A 263 -9.90 26.14 -0.39
N ASP A 264 -9.27 27.26 -0.78
CA ASP A 264 -8.27 27.26 -1.82
C ASP A 264 -6.99 26.56 -1.33
N GLY A 265 -6.94 25.26 -1.54
CA GLY A 265 -5.81 24.40 -1.18
C GLY A 265 -5.60 23.33 -2.23
N ARG A 266 -4.38 22.80 -2.33
CA ARG A 266 -4.09 21.68 -3.23
C ARG A 266 -3.12 20.71 -2.60
N ALA A 267 -3.32 19.42 -2.92
CA ALA A 267 -2.33 18.38 -2.73
C ALA A 267 -1.15 18.57 -3.68
N THR A 268 0.05 18.26 -3.24
CA THR A 268 1.22 18.18 -4.12
C THR A 268 1.38 16.77 -4.69
N ARG A 269 1.98 16.67 -5.87
CA ARG A 269 2.27 15.37 -6.47
C ARG A 269 3.54 14.78 -5.87
N CYS A 270 3.62 13.47 -5.84
CA CYS A 270 4.84 12.77 -5.45
C CYS A 270 6.04 13.27 -6.29
N ARG A 271 7.12 13.68 -5.62
CA ARG A 271 8.33 14.26 -6.22
C ARG A 271 8.10 15.57 -6.98
N GLU A 272 7.02 16.28 -6.73
CA GLU A 272 6.80 17.61 -7.28
C GLU A 272 7.87 18.58 -6.77
N VAL A 273 8.42 19.40 -7.68
CA VAL A 273 9.30 20.51 -7.31
C VAL A 273 8.44 21.75 -7.10
N VAL A 274 8.25 22.14 -5.84
CA VAL A 274 7.45 23.32 -5.48
C VAL A 274 8.37 24.50 -5.23
N PRO A 275 8.23 25.61 -5.99
CA PRO A 275 9.06 26.81 -5.80
C PRO A 275 9.00 27.32 -4.36
N GLY A 276 10.17 27.56 -3.76
CA GLY A 276 10.27 28.07 -2.39
C GLY A 276 10.14 27.00 -1.31
N PHE A 277 10.28 25.71 -1.67
CA PHE A 277 10.38 24.60 -0.73
C PHE A 277 11.59 23.72 -1.10
N LYS A 278 12.30 23.25 -0.10
CA LYS A 278 13.38 22.27 -0.29
C LYS A 278 12.80 20.89 -0.63
N GLN A 279 11.65 20.57 -0.02
CA GLN A 279 10.87 19.38 -0.27
C GLN A 279 9.39 19.78 -0.27
N ALA A 280 8.63 19.35 -1.26
CA ALA A 280 7.20 19.65 -1.34
C ALA A 280 6.49 19.12 -0.09
N PRO A 281 5.68 19.96 0.59
CA PRO A 281 4.76 19.51 1.62
C PRO A 281 3.58 18.77 0.97
N ASP A 282 2.80 18.03 1.76
CA ASP A 282 1.68 17.27 1.19
C ASP A 282 0.55 18.20 0.70
N PHE A 283 0.28 19.33 1.37
CA PHE A 283 -0.70 20.33 0.92
C PHE A 283 -0.19 21.76 1.06
N LEU A 284 -0.67 22.63 0.16
CA LEU A 284 -0.43 24.08 0.12
C LEU A 284 -1.74 24.85 0.29
N ILE A 285 -1.79 25.82 1.19
CA ILE A 285 -2.97 26.67 1.45
C ILE A 285 -2.51 28.13 1.62
N PRO A 286 -2.95 29.06 0.77
CA PRO A 286 -3.59 28.85 -0.52
C PRO A 286 -2.77 28.01 -1.49
N SER A 287 -3.40 27.55 -2.58
CA SER A 287 -2.82 26.63 -3.59
C SER A 287 -1.61 27.19 -4.34
N ASP A 288 -1.51 28.52 -4.49
CA ASP A 288 -0.34 29.18 -5.10
C ASP A 288 0.87 29.16 -4.13
N PRO A 289 2.00 28.55 -4.49
CA PRO A 289 3.18 28.50 -3.64
C PRO A 289 3.73 29.84 -3.17
N LYS A 290 3.46 30.93 -3.93
CA LYS A 290 3.87 32.30 -3.57
C LYS A 290 2.99 32.91 -2.47
N LEU A 291 1.72 32.50 -2.43
CA LEU A 291 0.71 32.99 -1.49
C LEU A 291 0.48 32.03 -0.31
N THR A 292 1.10 30.83 -0.35
CA THR A 292 0.94 29.80 0.70
C THR A 292 1.30 30.35 2.08
N GLU A 293 0.35 30.31 2.98
CA GLU A 293 0.50 30.70 4.40
C GLU A 293 0.51 29.50 5.34
N VAL A 294 -0.21 28.45 4.96
CA VAL A 294 -0.31 27.18 5.72
C VAL A 294 0.13 26.03 4.84
N ILE A 295 0.93 25.14 5.40
CA ILE A 295 1.30 23.87 4.79
C ILE A 295 0.80 22.76 5.69
N ILE A 296 0.24 21.70 5.09
CA ILE A 296 -0.16 20.51 5.83
C ILE A 296 0.76 19.35 5.44
N GLU A 297 1.25 18.64 6.45
CA GLU A 297 1.95 17.37 6.33
C GLU A 297 1.06 16.24 6.87
N ALA A 298 0.74 15.28 6.04
CA ALA A 298 -0.06 14.10 6.38
C ALA A 298 0.86 12.92 6.65
N LYS A 299 0.85 12.35 7.85
CA LYS A 299 1.77 11.31 8.27
C LYS A 299 1.06 10.19 9.01
N LEU A 300 1.08 9.01 8.43
CA LEU A 300 0.59 7.81 9.09
C LEU A 300 1.72 6.84 9.35
N THR A 301 1.66 6.16 10.51
CA THR A 301 2.58 5.07 10.80
C THR A 301 1.99 4.08 11.80
N GLU A 302 2.10 2.80 11.45
CA GLU A 302 1.73 1.68 12.31
C GLU A 302 2.91 1.13 13.10
N ASP A 303 4.14 1.42 12.69
CA ASP A 303 5.35 0.99 13.38
C ASP A 303 6.13 2.17 13.99
N ASP A 304 6.87 1.86 15.04
CA ASP A 304 7.65 2.85 15.81
C ASP A 304 8.93 3.30 15.06
N GLY A 305 9.44 2.53 14.12
CA GLY A 305 10.64 2.87 13.35
C GLY A 305 10.38 4.06 12.43
N THR A 306 9.27 4.03 11.69
CA THR A 306 8.91 5.12 10.77
C THR A 306 8.42 6.38 11.47
N ALA A 307 7.89 6.32 12.70
CA ALA A 307 7.51 7.50 13.48
C ALA A 307 8.69 8.47 13.67
N ARG A 308 9.88 7.94 13.93
CA ARG A 308 11.11 8.72 14.08
C ARG A 308 11.48 9.49 12.80
N ASP A 309 11.38 8.84 11.65
CA ASP A 309 11.71 9.45 10.36
C ASP A 309 10.71 10.56 10.00
N LYS A 310 9.43 10.36 10.34
CA LYS A 310 8.39 11.38 10.15
C LYS A 310 8.67 12.61 11.02
N ALA A 311 9.03 12.41 12.29
CA ALA A 311 9.40 13.51 13.19
C ALA A 311 10.63 14.27 12.69
N ALA A 312 11.68 13.57 12.26
CA ALA A 312 12.89 14.20 11.71
C ALA A 312 12.60 15.05 10.46
N ARG A 313 11.70 14.57 9.58
CA ARG A 313 11.28 15.33 8.39
C ARG A 313 10.57 16.63 8.78
N LEU A 314 9.68 16.60 9.76
CA LEU A 314 8.97 17.80 10.22
C LEU A 314 9.91 18.81 10.90
N GLN A 315 10.86 18.33 11.69
CA GLN A 315 11.91 19.20 12.26
C GLN A 315 12.76 19.86 11.17
N ALA A 316 13.11 19.15 10.12
CA ALA A 316 13.85 19.70 8.98
C ALA A 316 13.01 20.77 8.24
N LEU A 317 11.72 20.51 8.04
CA LEU A 317 10.78 21.48 7.45
C LEU A 317 10.67 22.75 8.32
N ARG A 318 10.56 22.57 9.64
CA ARG A 318 10.54 23.68 10.60
C ARG A 318 11.80 24.51 10.52
N GLY A 319 12.96 23.88 10.58
CA GLY A 319 14.24 24.58 10.46
C GLY A 319 14.38 25.36 9.15
N TYR A 320 13.82 24.83 8.06
CA TYR A 320 13.75 25.55 6.78
C TYR A 320 12.87 26.80 6.87
N GLU A 321 11.67 26.70 7.45
CA GLU A 321 10.76 27.85 7.62
C GLU A 321 11.34 28.91 8.57
N ASP A 322 12.01 28.52 9.64
CA ASP A 322 12.66 29.46 10.58
C ASP A 322 13.85 30.18 9.92
N GLY A 323 14.55 29.54 8.99
CA GLY A 323 15.69 30.12 8.24
C GLY A 323 15.29 31.07 7.09
N ARG A 324 14.01 31.26 6.80
CA ARG A 324 13.55 32.11 5.69
C ARG A 324 13.83 33.59 5.95
N ARG A 325 14.78 34.15 5.21
CA ARG A 325 15.17 35.58 5.33
C ARG A 325 14.18 36.57 4.71
N LYS A 326 13.30 36.13 3.80
CA LYS A 326 12.33 36.97 3.10
C LYS A 326 10.94 36.36 3.23
N GLY A 327 10.00 37.11 3.85
CA GLY A 327 8.60 36.74 3.96
C GLY A 327 8.22 36.25 5.36
N ARG A 328 6.90 36.17 5.60
CA ARG A 328 6.32 35.63 6.83
C ARG A 328 6.54 34.11 6.85
N ARG A 329 6.94 33.57 8.01
CA ARG A 329 7.01 32.13 8.23
C ARG A 329 5.64 31.48 7.97
N ARG A 330 5.62 30.39 7.22
CA ARG A 330 4.40 29.63 6.99
C ARG A 330 4.08 28.79 8.23
N GLN A 331 2.78 28.63 8.50
CA GLN A 331 2.31 27.77 9.56
C GLN A 331 2.39 26.31 9.11
N ILE A 332 2.95 25.46 9.97
CA ILE A 332 2.99 24.01 9.73
C ILE A 332 1.83 23.41 10.51
N VAL A 333 0.96 22.69 9.81
CA VAL A 333 -0.10 21.86 10.37
C VAL A 333 0.24 20.42 10.06
N THR A 334 0.15 19.54 11.04
CA THR A 334 0.42 18.14 10.84
C THR A 334 -0.81 17.30 11.14
N VAL A 335 -1.21 16.45 10.21
CA VAL A 335 -2.24 15.44 10.41
C VAL A 335 -1.55 14.10 10.54
N ILE A 336 -1.70 13.46 11.70
CA ILE A 336 -1.07 12.16 11.97
C ILE A 336 -2.11 11.14 12.35
N ASP A 337 -1.81 9.87 12.04
CA ASP A 337 -2.55 8.76 12.59
C ASP A 337 -1.70 7.48 12.65
N GLY A 338 -2.26 6.43 13.25
CA GLY A 338 -1.59 5.15 13.41
C GLY A 338 -0.92 4.96 14.77
N ARG A 339 -0.93 3.73 15.25
CA ARG A 339 -0.44 3.36 16.60
C ARG A 339 1.06 3.58 16.80
N GLY A 340 1.85 3.73 15.73
CA GLY A 340 3.29 3.94 15.83
C GLY A 340 3.66 5.17 16.67
N PHE A 341 2.81 6.20 16.66
CA PHE A 341 3.01 7.39 17.48
C PHE A 341 2.71 7.16 18.97
N SER A 342 1.82 6.22 19.31
CA SER A 342 1.49 5.92 20.73
C SER A 342 2.68 5.30 21.47
N HIS A 343 3.53 4.55 20.79
CA HIS A 343 4.74 3.96 21.35
C HIS A 343 5.95 4.90 21.34
N ARG A 344 5.86 6.01 20.59
CA ARG A 344 6.96 6.96 20.36
C ARG A 344 6.60 8.37 20.81
N THR A 345 6.18 8.52 22.06
CA THR A 345 5.74 9.81 22.64
C THR A 345 6.77 10.93 22.51
N ARG A 346 8.07 10.60 22.50
CA ARG A 346 9.13 11.58 22.22
C ARG A 346 9.09 12.13 20.81
N ASP A 347 8.79 11.27 19.83
CA ASP A 347 8.71 11.70 18.44
C ASP A 347 7.42 12.50 18.21
N LEU A 348 6.32 12.14 18.86
CA LEU A 348 5.11 12.96 18.89
C LEU A 348 5.37 14.36 19.48
N GLN A 349 6.11 14.47 20.59
CA GLN A 349 6.50 15.76 21.15
C GLN A 349 7.31 16.60 20.17
N ARG A 350 8.27 16.00 19.44
CA ARG A 350 9.04 16.69 18.38
C ARG A 350 8.16 17.17 17.24
N ILE A 351 7.13 16.39 16.87
CA ILE A 351 6.15 16.81 15.87
C ILE A 351 5.35 18.00 16.37
N LEU A 352 4.88 17.97 17.62
CA LEU A 352 4.17 19.11 18.24
C LEU A 352 5.03 20.37 18.28
N GLU A 353 6.31 20.26 18.64
CA GLU A 353 7.26 21.39 18.61
C GLU A 353 7.44 21.93 17.19
N ALA A 354 7.64 21.04 16.19
CA ALA A 354 7.83 21.44 14.80
C ALA A 354 6.60 22.13 14.20
N SER A 355 5.40 21.80 14.69
CA SER A 355 4.11 22.31 14.20
C SER A 355 3.49 23.39 15.11
N ASP A 356 4.20 23.93 16.10
CA ASP A 356 3.68 24.86 17.10
C ASP A 356 2.39 24.35 17.78
N GLY A 357 2.33 23.04 18.06
CA GLY A 357 1.16 22.37 18.64
C GLY A 357 0.02 22.06 17.66
N GLN A 358 0.14 22.44 16.39
CA GLN A 358 -0.87 22.20 15.36
C GLN A 358 -0.80 20.78 14.82
N VAL A 359 -1.14 19.81 15.66
CA VAL A 359 -1.17 18.38 15.34
C VAL A 359 -2.58 17.85 15.57
N TYR A 360 -3.11 17.16 14.58
CA TYR A 360 -4.47 16.63 14.54
C TYR A 360 -4.47 15.19 14.10
N THR A 361 -5.47 14.41 14.52
CA THR A 361 -5.74 13.06 14.01
C THR A 361 -6.89 13.10 13.01
N LEU A 362 -7.19 11.97 12.36
CA LEU A 362 -8.36 11.86 11.47
C LEU A 362 -9.66 12.23 12.20
N ASP A 363 -9.82 11.84 13.46
CA ASP A 363 -11.00 12.18 14.28
C ASP A 363 -11.09 13.67 14.61
N GLN A 364 -9.97 14.38 14.57
CA GLN A 364 -9.87 15.81 14.90
C GLN A 364 -9.84 16.71 13.65
N LEU A 365 -10.02 16.19 12.44
CA LEU A 365 -9.91 16.97 11.21
C LEU A 365 -10.85 18.19 11.17
N THR A 366 -12.05 18.08 11.74
CA THR A 366 -13.01 19.18 11.79
C THR A 366 -12.51 20.35 12.64
N GLU A 367 -11.60 20.13 13.59
CA GLU A 367 -10.98 21.20 14.39
C GLU A 367 -10.16 22.17 13.52
N LEU A 368 -9.64 21.71 12.37
CA LEU A 368 -8.87 22.54 11.43
C LEU A 368 -9.65 23.74 10.94
N VAL A 369 -10.96 23.62 10.76
CA VAL A 369 -11.87 24.64 10.22
C VAL A 369 -12.80 25.23 11.27
N ALA A 370 -12.77 24.72 12.50
CA ALA A 370 -13.54 25.23 13.62
C ALA A 370 -13.06 26.64 14.05
N GLU A 371 -13.78 27.27 14.96
CA GLU A 371 -13.37 28.55 15.52
C GLU A 371 -12.01 28.41 16.24
N GLY A 372 -11.06 29.27 15.89
CA GLY A 372 -9.66 29.14 16.36
C GLY A 372 -8.79 28.16 15.60
N GLY A 373 -9.36 27.35 14.71
CA GLY A 373 -8.61 26.41 13.89
C GLY A 373 -7.72 27.08 12.83
N PRO A 374 -6.61 26.44 12.42
CA PRO A 374 -5.61 27.04 11.53
C PRO A 374 -6.14 27.36 10.15
N LEU A 375 -7.20 26.71 9.69
CA LEU A 375 -7.79 26.91 8.37
C LEU A 375 -9.05 27.78 8.37
N ARG A 376 -9.55 28.18 9.55
CA ARG A 376 -10.79 28.94 9.67
C ARG A 376 -10.86 30.18 8.77
N LYS A 377 -9.78 30.92 8.67
CA LYS A 377 -9.70 32.17 7.84
C LYS A 377 -9.79 31.91 6.32
N PHE A 378 -9.60 30.66 5.89
CA PHE A 378 -9.64 30.27 4.46
C PHE A 378 -10.99 29.67 4.06
N VAL A 379 -11.88 29.39 5.02
CA VAL A 379 -13.24 28.89 4.74
C VAL A 379 -14.02 29.94 3.96
N ARG A 380 -14.58 29.54 2.82
CA ARG A 380 -15.40 30.40 1.97
C ARG A 380 -16.86 29.96 2.04
N THR A 381 -17.78 30.90 2.08
CA THR A 381 -19.20 30.62 1.89
C THR A 381 -19.39 30.19 0.41
N PRO A 382 -20.11 29.10 0.13
CA PRO A 382 -20.41 28.74 -1.24
C PRO A 382 -21.11 29.92 -1.93
N PRO A 383 -20.81 30.19 -3.21
CA PRO A 383 -21.56 31.19 -3.97
C PRO A 383 -23.04 30.81 -3.93
N ALA A 384 -23.89 31.80 -3.70
CA ALA A 384 -25.34 31.57 -3.78
C ALA A 384 -25.66 30.88 -5.11
N PRO A 385 -26.56 29.90 -5.12
CA PRO A 385 -26.96 29.25 -6.38
C PRO A 385 -27.39 30.35 -7.35
N SER A 386 -26.71 30.41 -8.50
CA SER A 386 -27.08 31.34 -9.56
C SER A 386 -28.54 31.04 -9.92
N GLU A 387 -29.39 32.05 -9.79
CA GLU A 387 -30.79 31.92 -10.23
C GLU A 387 -30.79 31.33 -11.64
N PRO A 388 -31.64 30.34 -11.91
CA PRO A 388 -31.77 29.79 -13.24
C PRO A 388 -32.08 30.96 -14.18
N PRO A 389 -31.45 31.02 -15.38
CA PRO A 389 -31.71 32.10 -16.33
C PRO A 389 -33.21 32.16 -16.55
N GLU A 390 -33.81 33.33 -16.26
CA GLU A 390 -35.23 33.58 -16.53
C GLU A 390 -35.54 33.10 -17.94
N SER A 391 -36.47 32.15 -18.03
CA SER A 391 -36.98 31.68 -19.33
C SER A 391 -37.60 32.89 -20.06
N ARG A 392 -36.83 33.50 -20.95
CA ARG A 392 -37.38 34.46 -21.88
C ARG A 392 -38.49 33.78 -22.66
N GLU A 393 -39.73 34.11 -22.30
CA GLU A 393 -40.93 33.69 -23.02
C GLU A 393 -40.75 33.98 -24.50
N GLY A 394 -40.98 32.96 -25.31
CA GLY A 394 -40.77 32.99 -26.74
C GLY A 394 -41.66 33.97 -27.49
N GLY A 395 -41.06 34.96 -28.09
CA GLY A 395 -41.67 35.71 -29.20
C GLY A 395 -41.89 34.79 -30.40
N PRO A 396 -42.91 35.05 -31.24
CA PRO A 396 -43.32 34.14 -32.31
C PRO A 396 -42.25 33.96 -33.38
N ARG A 397 -41.85 32.74 -33.63
CA ARG A 397 -40.96 32.33 -34.72
C ARG A 397 -41.59 32.60 -36.08
N THR A 398 -41.22 33.64 -36.78
CA THR A 398 -41.50 33.83 -38.20
C THR A 398 -40.77 32.75 -39.01
N ALA A 399 -41.55 31.92 -39.71
CA ALA A 399 -41.06 30.87 -40.59
C ALA A 399 -40.22 31.44 -41.73
N ARG A 400 -38.92 31.24 -41.72
CA ARG A 400 -38.06 31.52 -42.89
C ARG A 400 -38.18 30.37 -43.90
N ARG A 401 -38.74 30.69 -45.08
CA ARG A 401 -38.79 29.81 -46.27
C ARG A 401 -37.38 29.35 -46.66
N ARG A 402 -37.22 28.02 -46.78
CA ARG A 402 -36.04 27.37 -47.37
C ARG A 402 -35.96 27.65 -48.86
N ALA A 403 -34.85 28.16 -49.34
CA ALA A 403 -34.51 28.21 -50.76
C ALA A 403 -34.00 26.83 -51.25
N PRO A 404 -34.23 26.45 -52.51
CA PRO A 404 -33.85 25.14 -53.03
C PRO A 404 -32.35 25.04 -53.33
N ALA A 405 -31.80 23.83 -53.12
CA ALA A 405 -30.41 23.47 -53.34
C ALA A 405 -30.07 23.46 -54.85
N ARG A 406 -28.91 24.02 -55.21
CA ARG A 406 -28.29 23.89 -56.52
C ARG A 406 -27.55 22.57 -56.68
N PRO A 407 -27.61 21.94 -57.88
CA PRO A 407 -26.89 20.70 -58.14
C PRO A 407 -25.38 20.94 -58.34
N LYS A 408 -24.56 20.00 -57.87
CA LYS A 408 -23.10 19.96 -58.12
C LYS A 408 -22.82 19.48 -59.56
N ARG A 409 -21.96 20.18 -60.23
CA ARG A 409 -21.13 19.64 -61.34
C ARG A 409 -19.79 19.19 -60.76
#